data_d3c0916869dc1821300e1cb22e54a617
#
_entry.id   d3c0916869dc1821300e1cb22e54a617
#
_cell.length_a   1.000
_cell.length_b   1.000
_cell.length_c   1.000
_cell.angle_alpha   90.00
_cell.angle_beta   90.00
_cell.angle_gamma   90.00
#
_symmetry.space_group_name_H-M   'P 1'
#
loop_
_entity.id
_entity.type
_entity.pdbx_description
1 polymer ?
#
loop_
_entity_poly.entity_id
_entity_poly.type
_entity_poly.pdbx_seq_one_letter_code
_entity_poly.pdbx_strand_id
1 'polypeptide(L)'
;VFKFRKQIKDVLDEKDSRQLVIVGPCSIHHADIAMDYADKLTKLIPEVEDKLLVVMRVYFEKPRTTVGWKGLINDPDLDGSHKIEKGIKLARKILLNINEMGIPCATETLDPITPQYLADLISWSAIGARTTESQTHREMASGLSMPVGFKNGTDGGLEVAINAMR
;
A
#
# COMPACT_ATOMS: atom_id res chain seq x y z
N VAL A 1 -1.01 -12.70 -5.89
CA VAL A 1 -0.36 -11.42 -6.12
C VAL A 1 -0.16 -11.15 -7.61
N PHE A 2 0.55 -12.00 -8.38
CA PHE A 2 0.82 -11.76 -9.81
C PHE A 2 -0.43 -11.51 -10.66
N LYS A 3 -1.50 -12.31 -10.45
CA LYS A 3 -2.80 -12.09 -11.11
C LYS A 3 -3.32 -10.67 -10.84
N PHE A 4 -3.25 -10.21 -9.60
CA PHE A 4 -3.74 -8.88 -9.22
C PHE A 4 -2.91 -7.75 -9.81
N ARG A 5 -1.58 -7.88 -9.83
CA ARG A 5 -0.71 -6.90 -10.51
C ARG A 5 -1.06 -6.78 -11.99
N LYS A 6 -1.33 -7.93 -12.66
CA LYS A 6 -1.76 -7.93 -14.05
C LYS A 6 -3.11 -7.22 -14.21
N GLN A 7 -4.09 -7.52 -13.37
CA GLN A 7 -5.40 -6.85 -13.42
C GLN A 7 -5.29 -5.34 -13.22
N ILE A 8 -4.49 -4.89 -12.23
CA ILE A 8 -4.26 -3.47 -12.00
C ILE A 8 -3.60 -2.82 -13.23
N LYS A 9 -2.60 -3.49 -13.81
CA LYS A 9 -1.97 -3.01 -15.04
C LYS A 9 -2.95 -2.95 -16.20
N ASP A 10 -3.81 -3.95 -16.37
CA ASP A 10 -4.82 -3.98 -17.44
C ASP A 10 -5.82 -2.81 -17.30
N VAL A 11 -6.21 -2.44 -16.07
CA VAL A 11 -7.02 -1.24 -15.82
C VAL A 11 -6.27 0.04 -16.19
N LEU A 12 -5.00 0.17 -15.78
CA LEU A 12 -4.18 1.34 -16.11
C LEU A 12 -3.88 1.47 -17.60
N ASP A 13 -3.76 0.35 -18.30
CA ASP A 13 -3.56 0.28 -19.76
C ASP A 13 -4.89 0.39 -20.56
N GLU A 14 -6.01 0.67 -19.91
CA GLU A 14 -7.36 0.75 -20.49
C GLU A 14 -7.84 -0.55 -21.20
N LYS A 15 -7.25 -1.70 -20.83
CA LYS A 15 -7.63 -3.04 -21.32
C LYS A 15 -8.76 -3.66 -20.52
N ASP A 16 -8.96 -3.19 -19.29
CA ASP A 16 -10.03 -3.55 -18.38
C ASP A 16 -10.81 -2.28 -18.05
N SER A 17 -12.12 -2.29 -18.33
CA SER A 17 -12.98 -1.11 -18.19
C SER A 17 -13.38 -0.80 -16.75
N ARG A 18 -12.99 -1.62 -15.79
CA ARG A 18 -13.26 -1.38 -14.36
C ARG A 18 -12.49 -0.17 -13.86
N GLN A 19 -13.01 0.46 -12.83
CA GLN A 19 -12.30 1.52 -12.13
C GLN A 19 -11.46 0.93 -10.99
N LEU A 20 -10.19 1.32 -10.90
CA LEU A 20 -9.32 0.96 -9.78
C LEU A 20 -9.72 1.75 -8.52
N VAL A 21 -10.05 1.05 -7.44
CA VAL A 21 -10.41 1.64 -6.16
C VAL A 21 -9.51 1.10 -5.06
N ILE A 22 -8.71 1.98 -4.44
CA ILE A 22 -7.84 1.64 -3.31
C ILE A 22 -8.51 2.15 -2.03
N VAL A 23 -9.02 1.23 -1.22
CA VAL A 23 -9.87 1.54 -0.07
C VAL A 23 -9.41 0.81 1.19
N GLY A 24 -9.48 1.46 2.33
CA GLY A 24 -9.11 0.86 3.61
C GLY A 24 -8.79 1.88 4.70
N PRO A 25 -8.38 1.40 5.87
CA PRO A 25 -7.98 2.26 6.99
C PRO A 25 -6.83 3.20 6.61
N CYS A 26 -6.72 4.34 7.30
CA CYS A 26 -5.59 5.26 7.11
C CYS A 26 -4.24 4.58 7.36
N SER A 27 -4.18 3.71 8.38
CA SER A 27 -3.06 2.80 8.63
C SER A 27 -3.51 1.60 9.46
N ILE A 28 -2.79 0.50 9.31
CA ILE A 28 -3.00 -0.69 10.14
C ILE A 28 -2.22 -0.50 11.44
N HIS A 29 -2.91 -0.57 12.56
CA HIS A 29 -2.30 -0.53 13.90
C HIS A 29 -2.60 -1.78 14.70
N HIS A 30 -3.54 -2.62 14.26
CA HIS A 30 -3.90 -3.87 14.91
C HIS A 30 -4.29 -4.92 13.87
N ALA A 31 -3.80 -6.16 14.04
CA ALA A 31 -4.04 -7.23 13.08
C ALA A 31 -5.52 -7.60 12.97
N ASP A 32 -6.21 -7.74 14.09
CA ASP A 32 -7.62 -8.16 14.12
C ASP A 32 -8.54 -7.15 13.41
N ILE A 33 -8.25 -5.85 13.56
CA ILE A 33 -8.99 -4.78 12.87
C ILE A 33 -8.77 -4.86 11.36
N ALA A 34 -7.54 -5.15 10.93
CA ALA A 34 -7.24 -5.34 9.52
C ALA A 34 -7.98 -6.53 8.93
N MET A 35 -8.05 -7.64 9.67
CA MET A 35 -8.76 -8.85 9.23
C MET A 35 -10.28 -8.67 9.22
N ASP A 36 -10.86 -7.97 10.22
CA ASP A 36 -12.30 -7.62 10.22
C ASP A 36 -12.66 -6.76 9.01
N TYR A 37 -11.81 -5.79 8.65
CA TYR A 37 -12.00 -4.98 7.46
C TYR A 37 -11.92 -5.81 6.18
N ALA A 38 -10.92 -6.70 6.07
CA ALA A 38 -10.77 -7.60 4.94
C ALA A 38 -11.98 -8.53 4.78
N ASP A 39 -12.51 -9.09 5.87
CA ASP A 39 -13.73 -9.92 5.85
C ASP A 39 -14.94 -9.17 5.30
N LYS A 40 -15.12 -7.90 5.68
CA LYS A 40 -16.18 -7.05 5.12
C LYS A 40 -15.99 -6.78 3.62
N LEU A 41 -14.74 -6.55 3.17
CA LEU A 41 -14.44 -6.39 1.75
C LEU A 41 -14.71 -7.67 0.95
N THR A 42 -14.38 -8.83 1.49
CA THR A 42 -14.66 -10.13 0.83
C THR A 42 -16.15 -10.29 0.52
N LYS A 43 -17.03 -9.78 1.39
CA LYS A 43 -18.47 -9.83 1.18
C LYS A 43 -18.97 -8.78 0.17
N LEU A 44 -18.32 -7.62 0.11
CA LEU A 44 -18.69 -6.51 -0.77
C LEU A 44 -18.18 -6.71 -2.21
N ILE A 45 -16.96 -7.24 -2.38
CA ILE A 45 -16.31 -7.34 -3.69
C ILE A 45 -17.20 -7.99 -4.75
N PRO A 46 -17.90 -9.13 -4.49
CA PRO A 46 -18.77 -9.75 -5.47
C PRO A 46 -19.93 -8.87 -5.98
N GLU A 47 -20.33 -7.88 -5.18
CA GLU A 47 -21.44 -6.97 -5.52
C GLU A 47 -21.00 -5.85 -6.49
N VAL A 48 -19.68 -5.61 -6.60
CA VAL A 48 -19.12 -4.45 -7.34
C VAL A 48 -18.04 -4.83 -8.35
N GLU A 49 -17.63 -6.10 -8.40
CA GLU A 49 -16.46 -6.54 -9.20
C GLU A 49 -16.66 -6.41 -10.73
N ASP A 50 -17.90 -6.23 -11.19
CA ASP A 50 -18.22 -5.96 -12.58
C ASP A 50 -17.82 -4.53 -13.00
N LYS A 51 -17.73 -3.59 -12.07
CA LYS A 51 -17.39 -2.17 -12.30
C LYS A 51 -16.10 -1.73 -11.62
N LEU A 52 -15.75 -2.33 -10.49
CA LEU A 52 -14.65 -1.88 -9.67
C LEU A 52 -13.60 -2.99 -9.50
N LEU A 53 -12.34 -2.64 -9.66
CA LEU A 53 -11.22 -3.44 -9.17
C LEU A 53 -10.83 -2.90 -7.79
N VAL A 54 -11.30 -3.58 -6.75
CA VAL A 54 -11.06 -3.18 -5.36
C VAL A 54 -9.72 -3.71 -4.87
N VAL A 55 -8.88 -2.82 -4.34
CA VAL A 55 -7.60 -3.12 -3.73
C VAL A 55 -7.62 -2.64 -2.29
N MET A 56 -7.30 -3.51 -1.33
CA MET A 56 -7.29 -3.10 0.08
C MET A 56 -6.06 -2.28 0.40
N ARG A 57 -6.29 -1.11 1.00
CA ARG A 57 -5.23 -0.27 1.55
C ARG A 57 -4.70 -0.89 2.86
N VAL A 58 -3.43 -1.29 2.87
CA VAL A 58 -2.76 -1.93 4.00
C VAL A 58 -1.46 -1.17 4.28
N TYR A 59 -1.58 0.00 4.89
CA TYR A 59 -0.46 0.89 5.19
C TYR A 59 0.05 0.65 6.60
N PHE A 60 1.32 0.30 6.73
CA PHE A 60 1.98 -0.05 8.00
C PHE A 60 2.87 1.05 8.56
N GLU A 61 3.27 2.00 7.72
CA GLU A 61 4.18 3.08 8.10
C GLU A 61 3.46 4.41 8.06
N LYS A 62 3.91 5.34 8.90
CA LYS A 62 3.36 6.70 9.01
C LYS A 62 4.47 7.72 8.81
N PRO A 63 4.39 8.56 7.76
CA PRO A 63 5.30 9.68 7.62
C PRO A 63 5.04 10.69 8.74
N ARG A 64 6.07 10.98 9.52
CA ARG A 64 6.01 11.95 10.61
C ARG A 64 7.01 13.07 10.39
N THR A 65 6.53 14.30 10.40
CA THR A 65 7.38 15.51 10.33
C THR A 65 7.97 15.83 11.70
N THR A 66 7.23 15.47 12.77
CA THR A 66 7.64 15.66 14.16
C THR A 66 7.47 14.36 14.94
N VAL A 67 7.12 14.44 16.23
CA VAL A 67 6.85 13.28 17.07
C VAL A 67 5.56 12.55 16.69
N GLY A 68 5.45 11.29 17.05
CA GLY A 68 4.27 10.47 16.88
C GLY A 68 4.60 9.04 16.48
N TRP A 69 3.63 8.16 16.62
CA TRP A 69 3.76 6.75 16.25
C TRP A 69 4.12 6.61 14.76
N LYS A 70 5.17 5.85 14.47
CA LYS A 70 5.74 5.70 13.11
C LYS A 70 5.12 4.55 12.30
N GLY A 71 4.13 3.87 12.84
CA GLY A 71 3.45 2.78 12.18
C GLY A 71 3.79 1.40 12.77
N LEU A 72 2.99 0.40 12.39
CA LEU A 72 3.05 -0.96 12.92
C LEU A 72 4.41 -1.63 12.71
N ILE A 73 5.10 -1.37 11.60
CA ILE A 73 6.43 -1.95 11.36
C ILE A 73 7.43 -1.37 12.35
N ASN A 74 7.40 -0.07 12.55
CA ASN A 74 8.39 0.62 13.38
C ASN A 74 8.13 0.47 14.89
N ASP A 75 6.87 0.34 15.29
CA ASP A 75 6.48 0.23 16.71
C ASP A 75 5.19 -0.60 16.83
N PRO A 76 5.31 -1.94 16.71
CA PRO A 76 4.17 -2.85 16.68
C PRO A 76 3.40 -2.94 17.99
N ASP A 77 4.05 -2.65 19.11
CA ASP A 77 3.46 -2.74 20.45
C ASP A 77 2.87 -1.40 20.93
N LEU A 78 3.05 -0.31 20.16
CA LEU A 78 2.58 1.05 20.51
C LEU A 78 3.15 1.59 21.82
N ASP A 79 4.33 1.10 22.23
CA ASP A 79 4.98 1.41 23.51
C ASP A 79 6.33 2.13 23.36
N GLY A 80 6.71 2.48 22.11
CA GLY A 80 7.99 3.11 21.79
C GLY A 80 9.20 2.16 21.89
N SER A 81 8.97 0.85 21.96
CA SER A 81 10.06 -0.15 22.03
C SER A 81 10.76 -0.39 20.69
N HIS A 82 10.16 0.05 19.59
CA HIS A 82 10.71 -0.04 18.23
C HIS A 82 11.18 -1.45 17.82
N LYS A 83 10.38 -2.49 18.11
CA LYS A 83 10.68 -3.89 17.76
C LYS A 83 10.42 -4.14 16.28
N ILE A 84 11.24 -3.57 15.40
CA ILE A 84 11.05 -3.55 13.95
C ILE A 84 10.95 -4.98 13.36
N GLU A 85 11.78 -5.91 13.82
CA GLU A 85 11.71 -7.31 13.38
C GLU A 85 10.33 -7.94 13.63
N LYS A 86 9.77 -7.69 14.80
CA LYS A 86 8.40 -8.12 15.15
C LYS A 86 7.38 -7.44 14.23
N GLY A 87 7.55 -6.14 13.98
CA GLY A 87 6.68 -5.37 13.11
C GLY A 87 6.66 -5.89 11.68
N ILE A 88 7.82 -6.20 11.10
CA ILE A 88 7.94 -6.78 9.74
C ILE A 88 7.25 -8.15 9.68
N LYS A 89 7.50 -9.04 10.65
CA LYS A 89 6.87 -10.36 10.71
C LYS A 89 5.35 -10.25 10.79
N LEU A 90 4.84 -9.32 11.62
CA LEU A 90 3.41 -9.07 11.75
C LEU A 90 2.80 -8.50 10.47
N ALA A 91 3.45 -7.54 9.85
CA ALA A 91 3.01 -6.96 8.58
C ALA A 91 2.93 -8.02 7.47
N ARG A 92 3.95 -8.89 7.34
CA ARG A 92 3.93 -10.00 6.39
C ARG A 92 2.77 -10.96 6.64
N LYS A 93 2.52 -11.32 7.90
CA LYS A 93 1.42 -12.21 8.28
C LYS A 93 0.06 -11.62 7.88
N ILE A 94 -0.16 -10.33 8.15
CA ILE A 94 -1.39 -9.62 7.76
C ILE A 94 -1.56 -9.64 6.24
N LEU A 95 -0.51 -9.28 5.49
CA LEU A 95 -0.54 -9.26 4.02
C LEU A 95 -0.81 -10.65 3.44
N LEU A 96 -0.18 -11.69 3.99
CA LEU A 96 -0.39 -13.07 3.54
C LEU A 96 -1.85 -13.48 3.71
N ASN A 97 -2.40 -13.30 4.91
CA ASN A 97 -3.79 -13.65 5.22
C ASN A 97 -4.78 -12.91 4.30
N ILE A 98 -4.58 -11.61 4.06
CA ILE A 98 -5.45 -10.83 3.16
C ILE A 98 -5.35 -11.34 1.71
N ASN A 99 -4.14 -11.66 1.23
CA ASN A 99 -3.96 -12.24 -0.11
C ASN A 99 -4.62 -13.63 -0.22
N GLU A 100 -4.58 -14.47 0.83
CA GLU A 100 -5.25 -15.77 0.87
C GLU A 100 -6.77 -15.64 0.82
N MET A 101 -7.34 -14.54 1.33
CA MET A 101 -8.76 -14.20 1.17
C MET A 101 -9.11 -13.76 -0.26
N GLY A 102 -8.15 -13.66 -1.17
CA GLY A 102 -8.36 -13.24 -2.55
C GLY A 102 -8.43 -11.71 -2.75
N ILE A 103 -7.95 -10.92 -1.79
CA ILE A 103 -7.96 -9.45 -1.86
C ILE A 103 -6.56 -8.94 -2.18
N PRO A 104 -6.38 -8.16 -3.26
CA PRO A 104 -5.10 -7.50 -3.56
C PRO A 104 -4.78 -6.42 -2.53
N CYS A 105 -3.50 -6.33 -2.14
CA CYS A 105 -3.02 -5.39 -1.14
C CYS A 105 -2.26 -4.21 -1.77
N ALA A 106 -2.58 -3.01 -1.29
CA ALA A 106 -1.86 -1.78 -1.59
C ALA A 106 -1.14 -1.25 -0.34
N THR A 107 0.10 -0.78 -0.48
CA THR A 107 0.82 -0.12 0.61
C THR A 107 1.46 1.19 0.17
N GLU A 108 1.88 2.01 1.11
CA GLU A 108 2.76 3.14 0.85
C GLU A 108 4.20 2.71 1.08
N THR A 109 5.05 2.90 0.09
CA THR A 109 6.49 2.65 0.21
C THR A 109 7.12 3.93 0.76
N LEU A 110 7.36 3.95 2.07
CA LEU A 110 7.90 5.09 2.78
C LEU A 110 9.38 4.93 3.11
N ASP A 111 9.73 3.84 3.77
CA ASP A 111 11.13 3.47 4.03
C ASP A 111 11.70 2.74 2.82
N PRO A 112 12.94 3.06 2.36
CA PRO A 112 13.53 2.44 1.18
C PRO A 112 13.94 0.97 1.38
N ILE A 113 14.03 0.49 2.60
CA ILE A 113 14.44 -0.89 2.93
C ILE A 113 13.23 -1.82 3.07
N THR A 114 12.14 -1.33 3.65
CA THR A 114 10.91 -2.10 3.94
C THR A 114 10.36 -2.87 2.73
N PRO A 115 10.37 -2.31 1.48
CA PRO A 115 9.89 -3.04 0.31
C PRO A 115 10.60 -4.37 0.05
N GLN A 116 11.87 -4.51 0.43
CA GLN A 116 12.62 -5.76 0.27
C GLN A 116 11.99 -6.93 1.06
N TYR A 117 11.26 -6.62 2.10
CA TYR A 117 10.59 -7.60 2.96
C TYR A 117 9.10 -7.81 2.65
N LEU A 118 8.48 -6.92 1.90
CA LEU A 118 7.02 -6.91 1.72
C LEU A 118 6.58 -6.98 0.25
N ALA A 119 7.43 -6.59 -0.69
CA ALA A 119 7.05 -6.39 -2.09
C ALA A 119 6.43 -7.64 -2.73
N ASP A 120 6.84 -8.83 -2.35
CA ASP A 120 6.31 -10.09 -2.84
C ASP A 120 4.79 -10.29 -2.55
N LEU A 121 4.27 -9.60 -1.53
CA LEU A 121 2.87 -9.67 -1.09
C LEU A 121 2.03 -8.44 -1.50
N ILE A 122 2.65 -7.45 -2.16
CA ILE A 122 1.99 -6.20 -2.55
C ILE A 122 1.61 -6.21 -4.02
N SER A 123 0.39 -5.78 -4.32
CA SER A 123 -0.14 -5.69 -5.68
C SER A 123 -0.08 -4.29 -6.28
N TRP A 124 -0.06 -3.24 -5.44
CA TRP A 124 0.08 -1.85 -5.82
C TRP A 124 0.80 -1.05 -4.72
N SER A 125 1.66 -0.11 -5.09
CA SER A 125 2.36 0.74 -4.14
C SER A 125 2.13 2.22 -4.40
N ALA A 126 2.16 3.03 -3.33
CA ALA A 126 2.13 4.49 -3.40
C ALA A 126 3.46 5.10 -2.96
N ILE A 127 3.89 6.14 -3.65
CA ILE A 127 4.87 7.11 -3.15
C ILE A 127 4.09 8.28 -2.54
N GLY A 128 4.35 8.56 -1.27
CA GLY A 128 3.61 9.55 -0.49
C GLY A 128 3.90 11.00 -0.90
N ALA A 129 3.00 11.91 -0.52
CA ALA A 129 3.12 13.32 -0.84
C ALA A 129 4.43 13.97 -0.34
N ARG A 130 4.95 13.51 0.81
CA ARG A 130 6.22 14.01 1.38
C ARG A 130 7.47 13.45 0.72
N THR A 131 7.33 12.37 -0.07
CA THR A 131 8.45 11.64 -0.69
C THR A 131 8.43 11.70 -2.22
N THR A 132 7.37 12.22 -2.82
CA THR A 132 7.24 12.37 -4.28
C THR A 132 8.37 13.21 -4.90
N GLU A 133 8.91 14.20 -4.18
CA GLU A 133 10.05 15.02 -4.61
C GLU A 133 11.41 14.33 -4.40
N SER A 134 11.47 13.26 -3.62
CA SER A 134 12.71 12.57 -3.27
C SER A 134 13.22 11.72 -4.43
N GLN A 135 14.45 11.99 -4.88
CA GLN A 135 15.12 11.19 -5.89
C GLN A 135 15.21 9.72 -5.49
N THR A 136 15.61 9.42 -4.26
CA THR A 136 15.70 8.05 -3.74
C THR A 136 14.38 7.29 -3.86
N HIS A 137 13.25 7.93 -3.54
CA HIS A 137 11.95 7.28 -3.64
C HIS A 137 11.49 7.07 -5.10
N ARG A 138 11.85 7.98 -6.01
CA ARG A 138 11.58 7.81 -7.44
C ARG A 138 12.42 6.69 -8.05
N GLU A 139 13.70 6.62 -7.70
CA GLU A 139 14.59 5.51 -8.12
C GLU A 139 14.10 4.17 -7.57
N MET A 140 13.71 4.13 -6.30
CA MET A 140 13.12 2.94 -5.68
C MET A 140 11.85 2.52 -6.43
N ALA A 141 10.94 3.46 -6.73
CA ALA A 141 9.71 3.18 -7.46
C ALA A 141 9.98 2.51 -8.82
N SER A 142 11.02 2.94 -9.54
CA SER A 142 11.40 2.35 -10.82
C SER A 142 11.88 0.90 -10.70
N GLY A 143 12.35 0.48 -9.53
CA GLY A 143 12.80 -0.88 -9.23
C GLY A 143 11.71 -1.82 -8.71
N LEU A 144 10.52 -1.31 -8.40
CA LEU A 144 9.41 -2.13 -7.90
C LEU A 144 8.73 -2.92 -9.01
N SER A 145 8.30 -4.13 -8.71
CA SER A 145 7.70 -5.06 -9.68
C SER A 145 6.17 -4.97 -9.76
N MET A 146 5.55 -4.05 -9.01
CA MET A 146 4.12 -3.77 -9.05
C MET A 146 3.86 -2.37 -9.61
N PRO A 147 2.64 -2.06 -10.10
CA PRO A 147 2.25 -0.69 -10.43
C PRO A 147 2.43 0.26 -9.24
N VAL A 148 2.93 1.47 -9.51
CA VAL A 148 3.23 2.49 -8.50
C VAL A 148 2.46 3.77 -8.83
N GLY A 149 1.79 4.34 -7.82
CA GLY A 149 1.13 5.64 -7.93
C GLY A 149 1.88 6.70 -7.13
N PHE A 150 2.16 7.84 -7.76
CA PHE A 150 2.72 9.00 -7.07
C PHE A 150 1.60 9.89 -6.55
N LYS A 151 1.64 10.24 -5.28
CA LYS A 151 0.71 11.23 -4.71
C LYS A 151 1.13 12.64 -5.08
N ASN A 152 0.16 13.55 -5.19
CA ASN A 152 0.41 14.99 -5.31
C ASN A 152 1.26 15.51 -4.13
N GLY A 153 1.89 16.66 -4.29
CA GLY A 153 2.61 17.35 -3.22
C GLY A 153 1.72 17.68 -2.03
N THR A 154 2.33 18.03 -0.90
CA THR A 154 1.58 18.39 0.33
C THR A 154 0.77 19.67 0.20
N ASP A 155 1.11 20.51 -0.77
CA ASP A 155 0.39 21.74 -1.17
C ASP A 155 -0.77 21.48 -2.14
N GLY A 156 -0.94 20.22 -2.59
CA GLY A 156 -1.93 19.83 -3.60
C GLY A 156 -1.42 19.90 -5.04
N GLY A 157 -0.18 20.33 -5.27
CA GLY A 157 0.43 20.44 -6.59
C GLY A 157 0.63 19.07 -7.26
N LEU A 158 0.31 18.95 -8.56
CA LEU A 158 0.43 17.72 -9.34
C LEU A 158 1.72 17.63 -10.16
N GLU A 159 2.38 18.75 -10.41
CA GLU A 159 3.50 18.84 -11.35
C GLU A 159 4.62 17.84 -11.05
N VAL A 160 5.02 17.76 -9.77
CA VAL A 160 6.10 16.85 -9.34
C VAL A 160 5.70 15.39 -9.52
N ALA A 161 4.45 15.03 -9.20
CA ALA A 161 3.93 13.68 -9.39
C ALA A 161 3.89 13.29 -10.88
N ILE A 162 3.45 14.19 -11.76
CA ILE A 162 3.42 13.99 -13.21
C ILE A 162 4.85 13.82 -13.76
N ASN A 163 5.79 14.64 -13.31
CA ASN A 163 7.19 14.55 -13.73
C ASN A 163 7.87 13.26 -13.24
N ALA A 164 7.47 12.75 -12.07
CA ALA A 164 7.98 11.48 -11.55
C ALA A 164 7.51 10.24 -12.34
N MET A 165 6.41 10.35 -13.09
CA MET A 165 5.88 9.26 -13.93
C MET A 165 6.46 9.22 -15.35
N ARG A 166 7.23 10.24 -15.75
CA ARG A 166 7.92 10.33 -17.06
C ARG A 166 9.29 9.68 -17.02
#